data_fb29651d7b8eed83b1c55cdd7aa5ad98
#
_entry.id   fb29651d7b8eed83b1c55cdd7aa5ad98
#
_cell.length_a   1.000
_cell.length_b   1.000
_cell.length_c   1.000
_cell.angle_alpha   90.00
_cell.angle_beta   90.00
_cell.angle_gamma   90.00
#
_symmetry.space_group_name_H-M   'P 1'
#
loop_
_entity.id
_entity.type
_entity.pdbx_description
1 polymer ?
#
loop_
_entity_poly.entity_id
_entity_poly.type
_entity_poly.pdbx_seq_one_letter_code
_entity_poly.pdbx_strand_id
1 'polypeptide(L)'
;KSRDKLHASQILARNRIPVPRTTYVRDIIDVETAVDFVGGLPVVIKVTQGTQGQGVFLRHTIREARNLVQGLLLTGRSILVQEYIAESHGKDIRALVVGDRVVASMRRRARGREFRSNYHLNGTVENVDLPKEYEEAACRAARVLGLHVAGVDLLEAKNGPLVLEVNSSPGLEGIEKASGVNVAGEIIDYVTSETAFAEIDLDQLLRTVPGAGVLSLQIRNHPVLVGQPLASLFKPNVDIPVFALSRDNSLLWNPSDELQLRYEDVLICYGELTELRTSLRQAMLDVPQKAFDVPASEETNA
;
A
#
# COMPACT_ATOMS: atom_id res chain seq x y z
N LYS A 1 14.07 -5.82 -0.45
CA LYS A 1 12.63 -6.17 -0.49
C LYS A 1 12.10 -6.11 -1.94
N SER A 2 12.29 -5.00 -2.66
CA SER A 2 11.76 -4.80 -4.04
C SER A 2 12.38 -5.70 -5.11
N ARG A 3 13.60 -6.21 -4.94
CA ARG A 3 14.27 -7.12 -5.90
C ARG A 3 13.67 -8.53 -5.92
N ASP A 4 13.05 -8.97 -4.84
CA ASP A 4 12.30 -10.22 -4.78
C ASP A 4 10.85 -9.97 -5.14
N LYS A 5 10.45 -10.36 -6.34
CA LYS A 5 9.09 -10.14 -6.88
C LYS A 5 8.00 -10.77 -6.03
N LEU A 6 8.25 -11.96 -5.49
CA LEU A 6 7.28 -12.64 -4.64
C LEU A 6 7.11 -11.90 -3.31
N HIS A 7 8.21 -11.57 -2.66
CA HIS A 7 8.18 -10.85 -1.39
C HIS A 7 7.54 -9.46 -1.52
N ALA A 8 7.88 -8.72 -2.58
CA ALA A 8 7.26 -7.43 -2.87
C ALA A 8 5.73 -7.57 -3.06
N SER A 9 5.28 -8.52 -3.88
CA SER A 9 3.85 -8.78 -4.10
C SER A 9 3.11 -9.15 -2.82
N GLN A 10 3.73 -9.93 -1.93
CA GLN A 10 3.14 -10.28 -0.62
C GLN A 10 2.99 -9.06 0.30
N ILE A 11 4.01 -8.18 0.34
CA ILE A 11 3.93 -6.93 1.12
C ILE A 11 2.80 -6.05 0.58
N LEU A 12 2.72 -5.86 -0.74
CA LEU A 12 1.67 -5.06 -1.38
C LEU A 12 0.28 -5.61 -1.06
N ALA A 13 0.07 -6.91 -1.25
CA ALA A 13 -1.22 -7.56 -0.98
C ALA A 13 -1.62 -7.46 0.51
N ARG A 14 -0.67 -7.68 1.44
CA ARG A 14 -0.91 -7.53 2.89
C ARG A 14 -1.34 -6.12 3.28
N ASN A 15 -0.84 -5.11 2.57
CA ASN A 15 -1.20 -3.70 2.77
C ASN A 15 -2.41 -3.26 1.92
N ARG A 16 -3.19 -4.22 1.36
CA ARG A 16 -4.40 -3.96 0.57
C ARG A 16 -4.14 -3.04 -0.64
N ILE A 17 -2.95 -3.14 -1.23
CA ILE A 17 -2.66 -2.49 -2.50
C ILE A 17 -3.12 -3.42 -3.61
N PRO A 18 -3.93 -2.95 -4.56
CA PRO A 18 -4.41 -3.79 -5.65
C PRO A 18 -3.25 -4.31 -6.49
N VAL A 19 -3.14 -5.62 -6.63
CA VAL A 19 -2.17 -6.34 -7.46
C VAL A 19 -2.88 -7.41 -8.27
N PRO A 20 -2.39 -7.82 -9.45
CA PRO A 20 -2.93 -8.97 -10.16
C PRO A 20 -2.85 -10.23 -9.29
N ARG A 21 -3.89 -11.05 -9.29
CA ARG A 21 -3.88 -12.33 -8.55
C ARG A 21 -2.68 -13.16 -8.97
N THR A 22 -1.91 -13.61 -8.02
CA THR A 22 -0.64 -14.29 -8.26
C THR A 22 -0.49 -15.43 -7.27
N THR A 23 -0.06 -16.59 -7.76
CA THR A 23 0.24 -17.74 -6.93
C THR A 23 1.57 -18.38 -7.34
N TYR A 24 2.12 -19.19 -6.46
CA TYR A 24 3.39 -19.87 -6.63
C TYR A 24 3.15 -21.33 -7.01
N VAL A 25 3.94 -21.85 -7.97
CA VAL A 25 3.89 -23.25 -8.41
C VAL A 25 5.22 -23.91 -8.09
N ARG A 26 5.14 -25.03 -7.37
CA ARG A 26 6.30 -25.87 -6.99
C ARG A 26 6.34 -27.20 -7.73
N ASP A 27 5.17 -27.68 -8.12
CA ASP A 27 5.01 -28.95 -8.82
C ASP A 27 4.10 -28.78 -10.05
N ILE A 28 4.28 -29.66 -11.03
CA ILE A 28 3.43 -29.67 -12.24
C ILE A 28 1.98 -29.97 -11.94
N ILE A 29 1.71 -30.70 -10.88
CA ILE A 29 0.34 -31.06 -10.43
C ILE A 29 -0.43 -29.82 -9.97
N ASP A 30 0.26 -28.77 -9.52
CA ASP A 30 -0.35 -27.56 -9.00
C ASP A 30 -0.79 -26.58 -10.11
N VAL A 31 -0.45 -26.84 -11.38
CA VAL A 31 -0.65 -25.86 -12.47
C VAL A 31 -2.13 -25.57 -12.70
N GLU A 32 -2.99 -26.58 -12.70
CA GLU A 32 -4.45 -26.40 -12.93
C GLU A 32 -5.06 -25.59 -11.77
N THR A 33 -4.78 -25.99 -10.54
CA THR A 33 -5.23 -25.27 -9.34
C THR A 33 -4.72 -23.82 -9.33
N ALA A 34 -3.49 -23.61 -9.76
CA ALA A 34 -2.89 -22.26 -9.86
C ALA A 34 -3.60 -21.40 -10.92
N VAL A 35 -3.93 -21.99 -12.08
CA VAL A 35 -4.69 -21.31 -13.15
C VAL A 35 -6.10 -20.95 -12.66
N ASP A 36 -6.79 -21.86 -11.98
CA ASP A 36 -8.13 -21.61 -11.42
C ASP A 36 -8.07 -20.50 -10.36
N PHE A 37 -7.08 -20.55 -9.47
CA PHE A 37 -6.87 -19.55 -8.42
C PHE A 37 -6.74 -18.12 -8.97
N VAL A 38 -6.03 -17.95 -10.08
CA VAL A 38 -5.83 -16.62 -10.69
C VAL A 38 -6.99 -16.20 -11.59
N GLY A 39 -8.02 -17.04 -11.77
CA GLY A 39 -9.25 -16.72 -12.50
C GLY A 39 -9.33 -17.31 -13.89
N GLY A 40 -8.54 -18.32 -14.20
CA GLY A 40 -8.58 -19.04 -15.46
C GLY A 40 -7.62 -18.51 -16.52
N LEU A 41 -7.76 -19.07 -17.70
CA LEU A 41 -6.94 -18.74 -18.87
C LEU A 41 -7.46 -17.48 -19.60
N PRO A 42 -6.60 -16.74 -20.29
CA PRO A 42 -5.14 -16.91 -20.36
C PRO A 42 -4.42 -16.48 -19.09
N VAL A 43 -3.22 -17.02 -18.86
CA VAL A 43 -2.39 -16.71 -17.68
C VAL A 43 -1.00 -16.25 -18.07
N VAL A 44 -0.39 -15.45 -17.20
CA VAL A 44 1.01 -15.05 -17.30
C VAL A 44 1.85 -15.92 -16.37
N ILE A 45 2.83 -16.62 -16.94
CA ILE A 45 3.79 -17.45 -16.18
C ILE A 45 5.10 -16.66 -16.10
N LYS A 46 5.63 -16.50 -14.88
CA LYS A 46 6.85 -15.73 -14.61
C LYS A 46 7.85 -16.54 -13.81
N VAL A 47 9.14 -16.41 -14.12
CA VAL A 47 10.21 -16.85 -13.22
C VAL A 47 10.51 -15.73 -12.22
N THR A 48 10.77 -16.08 -10.96
CA THR A 48 11.01 -15.10 -9.90
C THR A 48 12.31 -14.32 -10.09
N GLN A 49 13.30 -14.93 -10.77
CA GLN A 49 14.58 -14.33 -11.10
C GLN A 49 14.64 -14.01 -12.59
N GLY A 50 14.68 -12.74 -12.93
CA GLY A 50 14.78 -12.25 -14.30
C GLY A 50 14.58 -10.73 -14.33
N THR A 51 15.27 -10.06 -15.25
CA THR A 51 15.19 -8.62 -15.48
C THR A 51 14.64 -8.36 -16.88
N GLN A 52 14.09 -7.16 -17.11
CA GLN A 52 13.69 -6.66 -18.44
C GLN A 52 12.67 -7.54 -19.18
N GLY A 53 11.74 -8.20 -18.46
CA GLY A 53 10.70 -9.04 -19.08
C GLY A 53 11.20 -10.42 -19.56
N GLN A 54 12.46 -10.78 -19.32
CA GLN A 54 12.94 -12.14 -19.55
C GLN A 54 12.26 -13.11 -18.57
N GLY A 55 11.81 -14.26 -19.10
CA GLY A 55 11.11 -15.27 -18.29
C GLY A 55 9.65 -14.91 -17.95
N VAL A 56 9.00 -14.10 -18.77
CA VAL A 56 7.56 -13.78 -18.69
C VAL A 56 6.85 -14.30 -19.94
N PHE A 57 5.84 -15.15 -19.75
CA PHE A 57 5.20 -15.90 -20.84
C PHE A 57 3.67 -15.87 -20.69
N LEU A 58 2.95 -15.51 -21.77
CA LEU A 58 1.50 -15.62 -21.84
C LEU A 58 1.13 -17.02 -22.36
N ARG A 59 0.18 -17.70 -21.72
CA ARG A 59 -0.33 -19.02 -22.13
C ARG A 59 -1.84 -19.03 -22.18
N HIS A 60 -2.36 -19.58 -23.27
CA HIS A 60 -3.78 -19.58 -23.56
C HIS A 60 -4.45 -20.92 -23.29
N THR A 61 -3.68 -21.98 -23.13
CA THR A 61 -4.20 -23.31 -22.86
C THR A 61 -3.48 -23.96 -21.67
N ILE A 62 -4.19 -24.85 -20.96
CA ILE A 62 -3.63 -25.57 -19.83
C ILE A 62 -2.43 -26.44 -20.24
N ARG A 63 -2.50 -27.04 -21.44
CA ARG A 63 -1.43 -27.85 -21.98
C ARG A 63 -0.15 -27.03 -22.19
N GLU A 64 -0.26 -25.85 -22.76
CA GLU A 64 0.89 -24.95 -22.93
C GLU A 64 1.48 -24.49 -21.59
N ALA A 65 0.59 -24.19 -20.61
CA ALA A 65 1.00 -23.80 -19.26
C ALA A 65 1.78 -24.94 -18.58
N ARG A 66 1.23 -26.17 -18.60
CA ARG A 66 1.91 -27.36 -18.03
C ARG A 66 3.26 -27.65 -18.66
N ASN A 67 3.33 -27.67 -19.99
CA ASN A 67 4.58 -27.94 -20.72
C ASN A 67 5.66 -26.90 -20.37
N LEU A 68 5.28 -25.61 -20.31
CA LEU A 68 6.21 -24.55 -19.93
C LEU A 68 6.69 -24.69 -18.48
N VAL A 69 5.76 -24.90 -17.54
CA VAL A 69 6.07 -25.06 -16.11
C VAL A 69 6.98 -26.27 -15.90
N GLN A 70 6.70 -27.40 -16.56
CA GLN A 70 7.55 -28.59 -16.49
C GLN A 70 8.99 -28.29 -16.93
N GLY A 71 9.17 -27.61 -18.07
CA GLY A 71 10.49 -27.22 -18.53
C GLY A 71 11.22 -26.26 -17.59
N LEU A 72 10.50 -25.30 -17.00
CA LEU A 72 11.06 -24.34 -16.06
C LEU A 72 11.43 -24.97 -14.71
N LEU A 73 10.64 -25.92 -14.21
CA LEU A 73 10.93 -26.65 -12.96
C LEU A 73 12.26 -27.42 -13.05
N LEU A 74 12.58 -28.00 -14.23
CA LEU A 74 13.85 -28.66 -14.45
C LEU A 74 15.09 -27.76 -14.29
N THR A 75 14.89 -26.44 -14.42
CA THR A 75 15.97 -25.44 -14.21
C THR A 75 16.13 -25.01 -12.75
N GLY A 76 15.36 -25.58 -11.81
CA GLY A 76 15.38 -25.23 -10.39
C GLY A 76 14.86 -23.81 -10.08
N ARG A 77 14.16 -23.18 -11.02
CA ARG A 77 13.64 -21.83 -10.85
C ARG A 77 12.26 -21.83 -10.20
N SER A 78 12.04 -20.84 -9.36
CA SER A 78 10.73 -20.57 -8.77
C SER A 78 9.78 -19.95 -9.81
N ILE A 79 8.55 -20.45 -9.87
CA ILE A 79 7.57 -20.09 -10.89
C ILE A 79 6.35 -19.42 -10.24
N LEU A 80 5.93 -18.31 -10.83
CA LEU A 80 4.68 -17.63 -10.50
C LEU A 80 3.69 -17.76 -11.65
N VAL A 81 2.45 -18.07 -11.32
CA VAL A 81 1.28 -17.95 -12.21
C VAL A 81 0.50 -16.72 -11.79
N GLN A 82 0.23 -15.83 -12.74
CA GLN A 82 -0.41 -14.55 -12.50
C GLN A 82 -1.59 -14.35 -13.45
N GLU A 83 -2.62 -13.71 -12.93
CA GLU A 83 -3.76 -13.23 -13.70
C GLU A 83 -3.31 -12.38 -14.89
N TYR A 84 -3.88 -12.65 -16.05
CA TYR A 84 -3.67 -11.83 -17.23
C TYR A 84 -4.71 -10.71 -17.31
N ILE A 85 -4.26 -9.48 -17.34
CA ILE A 85 -5.12 -8.30 -17.44
C ILE A 85 -5.26 -7.93 -18.91
N ALA A 86 -6.38 -8.31 -19.50
CA ALA A 86 -6.62 -8.16 -20.94
C ALA A 86 -6.66 -6.69 -21.40
N GLU A 87 -7.17 -5.80 -20.54
CA GLU A 87 -7.25 -4.36 -20.78
C GLU A 87 -5.86 -3.73 -20.96
N SER A 88 -4.84 -4.35 -20.37
CA SER A 88 -3.44 -3.91 -20.44
C SER A 88 -2.60 -4.74 -21.41
N HIS A 89 -3.21 -5.40 -22.41
CA HIS A 89 -2.45 -6.13 -23.42
C HIS A 89 -1.47 -5.22 -24.16
N GLY A 90 -0.17 -5.53 -24.04
CA GLY A 90 0.90 -4.76 -24.69
C GLY A 90 1.07 -3.33 -24.20
N LYS A 91 0.48 -2.96 -23.07
CA LYS A 91 0.64 -1.63 -22.49
C LYS A 91 0.71 -1.69 -20.96
N ASP A 92 1.43 -0.76 -20.40
CA ASP A 92 1.45 -0.46 -18.97
C ASP A 92 1.76 1.02 -18.74
N ILE A 93 1.59 1.44 -17.50
CA ILE A 93 1.94 2.78 -17.04
C ILE A 93 3.12 2.66 -16.08
N ARG A 94 4.14 3.49 -16.27
CA ARG A 94 5.18 3.72 -15.27
C ARG A 94 4.98 5.06 -14.60
N ALA A 95 4.71 5.04 -13.31
CA ALA A 95 4.71 6.21 -12.45
C ALA A 95 6.05 6.30 -11.73
N LEU A 96 6.68 7.47 -11.74
CA LEU A 96 7.89 7.73 -10.97
C LEU A 96 7.54 8.49 -9.70
N VAL A 97 7.75 7.81 -8.58
CA VAL A 97 7.50 8.34 -7.24
C VAL A 97 8.81 8.91 -6.69
N VAL A 98 8.75 10.13 -6.17
CA VAL A 98 9.83 10.78 -5.41
C VAL A 98 9.20 11.35 -4.14
N GLY A 99 9.67 10.87 -2.98
CA GLY A 99 9.03 11.16 -1.71
C GLY A 99 7.62 10.54 -1.62
N ASP A 100 6.63 11.40 -1.52
CA ASP A 100 5.22 11.04 -1.36
C ASP A 100 4.35 11.36 -2.60
N ARG A 101 4.96 11.78 -3.72
CA ARG A 101 4.25 12.20 -4.93
C ARG A 101 4.79 11.55 -6.20
N VAL A 102 3.94 11.44 -7.20
CA VAL A 102 4.35 11.09 -8.57
C VAL A 102 4.86 12.35 -9.26
N VAL A 103 6.13 12.35 -9.67
CA VAL A 103 6.78 13.49 -10.34
C VAL A 103 6.68 13.41 -11.86
N ALA A 104 6.59 12.20 -12.40
CA ALA A 104 6.44 11.96 -13.82
C ALA A 104 5.73 10.64 -14.06
N SER A 105 5.05 10.52 -15.21
CA SER A 105 4.43 9.28 -15.63
C SER A 105 4.50 9.09 -17.14
N MET A 106 4.57 7.84 -17.57
CA MET A 106 4.55 7.48 -18.97
C MET A 106 3.75 6.20 -19.20
N ARG A 107 3.06 6.13 -20.33
CA ARG A 107 2.52 4.88 -20.86
C ARG A 107 3.53 4.26 -21.79
N ARG A 108 3.82 2.98 -21.60
CA ARG A 108 4.64 2.16 -22.48
C ARG A 108 3.73 1.30 -23.35
N ARG A 109 4.02 1.21 -24.63
CA ARG A 109 3.29 0.35 -25.56
C ARG A 109 4.25 -0.55 -26.32
N ALA A 110 3.93 -1.84 -26.35
CA ALA A 110 4.63 -2.81 -27.17
C ALA A 110 4.39 -2.57 -28.67
N ARG A 111 5.27 -3.06 -29.50
CA ARG A 111 5.09 -3.10 -30.96
C ARG A 111 4.46 -4.42 -31.40
N GLY A 112 3.57 -4.36 -32.34
CA GLY A 112 2.95 -5.53 -32.97
C GLY A 112 2.05 -6.31 -31.98
N ARG A 113 2.24 -7.64 -31.93
CA ARG A 113 1.44 -8.55 -31.08
C ARG A 113 2.12 -8.92 -29.74
N GLU A 114 3.19 -8.21 -29.37
CA GLU A 114 3.88 -8.46 -28.11
C GLU A 114 3.01 -7.98 -26.95
N PHE A 115 2.82 -8.83 -25.95
CA PHE A 115 2.01 -8.50 -24.76
C PHE A 115 2.81 -7.79 -23.66
N ARG A 116 4.14 -7.84 -23.73
CA ARG A 116 5.05 -7.17 -22.79
C ARG A 116 5.38 -5.76 -23.27
N SER A 117 5.12 -4.77 -22.47
CA SER A 117 5.24 -3.34 -22.79
C SER A 117 6.64 -2.74 -22.60
N ASN A 118 7.67 -3.56 -22.34
CA ASN A 118 9.02 -3.08 -22.01
C ASN A 118 9.64 -2.21 -23.11
N TYR A 119 10.07 -0.98 -22.75
CA TYR A 119 10.71 -0.02 -23.67
C TYR A 119 11.96 -0.60 -24.37
N HIS A 120 12.76 -1.42 -23.67
CA HIS A 120 13.94 -2.08 -24.25
C HIS A 120 13.63 -3.09 -25.37
N LEU A 121 12.35 -3.45 -25.58
CA LEU A 121 11.90 -4.30 -26.68
C LEU A 121 11.39 -3.47 -27.89
N ASN A 122 11.93 -2.24 -28.08
CA ASN A 122 11.50 -1.30 -29.12
C ASN A 122 10.05 -0.82 -28.97
N GLY A 123 9.52 -0.80 -27.76
CA GLY A 123 8.23 -0.18 -27.43
C GLY A 123 8.26 1.34 -27.60
N THR A 124 7.09 1.94 -27.70
CA THR A 124 6.91 3.41 -27.68
C THR A 124 6.55 3.87 -26.27
N VAL A 125 6.92 5.11 -25.94
CA VAL A 125 6.54 5.79 -24.71
C VAL A 125 5.81 7.07 -25.02
N GLU A 126 4.79 7.38 -24.24
CA GLU A 126 4.04 8.63 -24.31
C GLU A 126 3.80 9.18 -22.91
N ASN A 127 3.77 10.50 -22.76
CA ASN A 127 3.35 11.12 -21.51
C ASN A 127 1.90 10.76 -21.20
N VAL A 128 1.56 10.59 -19.94
CA VAL A 128 0.18 10.34 -19.50
C VAL A 128 -0.09 11.06 -18.19
N ASP A 129 -1.19 11.80 -18.11
CA ASP A 129 -1.68 12.37 -16.88
C ASP A 129 -2.43 11.29 -16.09
N LEU A 130 -2.00 11.01 -14.89
CA LEU A 130 -2.59 9.94 -14.09
C LEU A 130 -3.86 10.41 -13.37
N PRO A 131 -4.93 9.60 -13.38
CA PRO A 131 -6.01 9.78 -12.43
C PRO A 131 -5.48 9.63 -10.98
N LYS A 132 -6.10 10.35 -10.05
CA LYS A 132 -5.68 10.40 -8.64
C LYS A 132 -5.54 9.01 -8.00
N GLU A 133 -6.43 8.08 -8.33
CA GLU A 133 -6.38 6.70 -7.83
C GLU A 133 -5.11 5.95 -8.24
N TYR A 134 -4.54 6.26 -9.43
CA TYR A 134 -3.28 5.68 -9.90
C TYR A 134 -2.08 6.27 -9.17
N GLU A 135 -2.09 7.60 -8.95
CA GLU A 135 -1.05 8.26 -8.15
C GLU A 135 -1.03 7.75 -6.72
N GLU A 136 -2.20 7.66 -6.08
CA GLU A 136 -2.33 7.13 -4.72
C GLU A 136 -1.85 5.67 -4.62
N ALA A 137 -2.20 4.83 -5.59
CA ALA A 137 -1.74 3.45 -5.63
C ALA A 137 -0.22 3.36 -5.77
N ALA A 138 0.38 4.19 -6.64
CA ALA A 138 1.84 4.24 -6.84
C ALA A 138 2.57 4.72 -5.58
N CYS A 139 2.15 5.84 -4.98
CA CYS A 139 2.76 6.39 -3.77
C CYS A 139 2.64 5.42 -2.58
N ARG A 140 1.46 4.81 -2.38
CA ARG A 140 1.28 3.79 -1.34
C ARG A 140 2.16 2.57 -1.56
N ALA A 141 2.31 2.10 -2.80
CA ALA A 141 3.16 0.96 -3.13
C ALA A 141 4.64 1.23 -2.84
N ALA A 142 5.15 2.41 -3.19
CA ALA A 142 6.51 2.84 -2.86
C ALA A 142 6.72 2.91 -1.34
N ARG A 143 5.81 3.56 -0.63
CA ARG A 143 5.86 3.77 0.84
C ARG A 143 5.90 2.46 1.62
N VAL A 144 5.01 1.49 1.34
CA VAL A 144 4.97 0.21 2.10
C VAL A 144 6.20 -0.66 1.84
N LEU A 145 6.91 -0.44 0.74
CA LEU A 145 8.20 -1.07 0.45
C LEU A 145 9.39 -0.31 1.04
N GLY A 146 9.15 0.86 1.64
CA GLY A 146 10.18 1.74 2.21
C GLY A 146 11.06 2.39 1.15
N LEU A 147 10.47 2.79 0.02
CA LEU A 147 11.18 3.41 -1.10
C LEU A 147 10.75 4.86 -1.25
N HIS A 148 11.71 5.77 -1.12
CA HIS A 148 11.51 7.20 -1.36
C HIS A 148 11.65 7.58 -2.84
N VAL A 149 12.39 6.78 -3.61
CA VAL A 149 12.46 6.89 -5.07
C VAL A 149 12.12 5.55 -5.67
N ALA A 150 11.09 5.49 -6.50
CA ALA A 150 10.62 4.24 -7.09
C ALA A 150 9.97 4.45 -8.45
N GLY A 151 10.23 3.51 -9.36
CA GLY A 151 9.43 3.33 -10.58
C GLY A 151 8.35 2.30 -10.32
N VAL A 152 7.09 2.72 -10.33
CA VAL A 152 5.93 1.85 -10.11
C VAL A 152 5.27 1.54 -11.43
N ASP A 153 5.23 0.26 -11.79
CA ASP A 153 4.56 -0.21 -13.01
C ASP A 153 3.13 -0.62 -12.67
N LEU A 154 2.18 -0.03 -13.39
CA LEU A 154 0.74 -0.16 -13.17
C LEU A 154 0.07 -0.73 -14.41
N LEU A 155 -0.88 -1.65 -14.20
CA LEU A 155 -1.80 -2.11 -15.24
C LEU A 155 -3.14 -1.38 -15.11
N GLU A 156 -3.70 -1.02 -16.25
CA GLU A 156 -5.06 -0.50 -16.36
C GLU A 156 -6.03 -1.68 -16.38
N ALA A 157 -6.83 -1.86 -15.33
CA ALA A 157 -7.86 -2.90 -15.25
C ALA A 157 -9.26 -2.29 -15.15
N LYS A 158 -10.31 -3.10 -15.31
CA LYS A 158 -11.72 -2.65 -15.26
C LYS A 158 -12.07 -1.88 -13.98
N ASN A 159 -11.47 -2.28 -12.87
CA ASN A 159 -11.81 -1.77 -11.54
C ASN A 159 -10.71 -0.86 -10.97
N GLY A 160 -9.94 -0.19 -11.84
CA GLY A 160 -8.86 0.70 -11.44
C GLY A 160 -7.45 0.13 -11.61
N PRO A 161 -6.43 0.78 -11.06
CA PRO A 161 -5.04 0.39 -11.23
C PRO A 161 -4.69 -0.89 -10.47
N LEU A 162 -3.85 -1.73 -11.10
CA LEU A 162 -3.20 -2.84 -10.43
C LEU A 162 -1.68 -2.63 -10.45
N VAL A 163 -1.03 -2.66 -9.29
CA VAL A 163 0.43 -2.53 -9.18
C VAL A 163 1.07 -3.85 -9.64
N LEU A 164 1.82 -3.77 -10.73
CA LEU A 164 2.51 -4.92 -11.32
C LEU A 164 3.88 -5.16 -10.70
N GLU A 165 4.67 -4.08 -10.56
CA GLU A 165 6.04 -4.13 -10.07
C GLU A 165 6.45 -2.77 -9.47
N VAL A 166 7.34 -2.79 -8.47
CA VAL A 166 7.95 -1.58 -7.90
C VAL A 166 9.46 -1.70 -7.97
N ASN A 167 10.10 -0.79 -8.68
CA ASN A 167 11.53 -0.78 -8.98
C ASN A 167 12.25 0.27 -8.14
N SER A 168 13.20 -0.14 -7.31
CA SER A 168 14.02 0.73 -6.44
C SER A 168 15.14 1.49 -7.17
N SER A 169 15.39 1.17 -8.42
CA SER A 169 16.42 1.84 -9.24
C SER A 169 15.87 1.99 -10.66
N PRO A 170 14.85 2.85 -10.85
CA PRO A 170 14.24 3.05 -12.15
C PRO A 170 15.18 3.76 -13.12
N GLY A 171 15.20 3.32 -14.38
CA GLY A 171 15.84 4.08 -15.46
C GLY A 171 15.04 5.36 -15.74
N LEU A 172 15.72 6.48 -15.88
CA LEU A 172 15.09 7.80 -16.04
C LEU A 172 14.92 8.21 -17.50
N GLU A 173 15.79 7.76 -18.40
CA GLU A 173 15.84 8.21 -19.81
C GLU A 173 14.48 8.18 -20.51
N GLY A 174 13.77 7.06 -20.42
CA GLY A 174 12.49 6.89 -21.12
C GLY A 174 11.39 7.80 -20.59
N ILE A 175 11.32 8.00 -19.28
CA ILE A 175 10.28 8.80 -18.65
C ILE A 175 10.57 10.30 -18.76
N GLU A 176 11.82 10.73 -18.66
CA GLU A 176 12.22 12.12 -18.88
C GLU A 176 11.95 12.54 -20.34
N LYS A 177 12.28 11.65 -21.29
CA LYS A 177 11.97 11.87 -22.70
C LYS A 177 10.49 11.98 -22.97
N ALA A 178 9.67 11.15 -22.32
CA ALA A 178 8.23 11.13 -22.53
C ALA A 178 7.52 12.32 -21.86
N SER A 179 7.89 12.67 -20.62
CA SER A 179 7.21 13.69 -19.82
C SER A 179 7.81 15.09 -19.98
N GLY A 180 9.06 15.21 -20.41
CA GLY A 180 9.81 16.47 -20.38
C GLY A 180 10.23 16.93 -18.98
N VAL A 181 9.99 16.15 -17.94
CA VAL A 181 10.33 16.48 -16.54
C VAL A 181 11.79 16.12 -16.28
N ASN A 182 12.54 17.01 -15.64
CA ASN A 182 13.88 16.72 -15.11
C ASN A 182 13.77 15.90 -13.82
N VAL A 183 13.59 14.59 -13.97
CA VAL A 183 13.40 13.69 -12.83
C VAL A 183 14.63 13.62 -11.94
N ALA A 184 15.82 13.68 -12.52
CA ALA A 184 17.07 13.74 -11.75
C ALA A 184 17.09 14.96 -10.82
N GLY A 185 16.63 16.12 -11.31
CA GLY A 185 16.46 17.33 -10.48
C GLY A 185 15.47 17.11 -9.34
N GLU A 186 14.29 16.54 -9.60
CA GLU A 186 13.29 16.25 -8.59
C GLU A 186 13.84 15.33 -7.47
N ILE A 187 14.66 14.33 -7.82
CA ILE A 187 15.33 13.47 -6.85
C ILE A 187 16.33 14.24 -6.01
N ILE A 188 17.15 15.12 -6.63
CA ILE A 188 18.14 15.92 -5.92
C ILE A 188 17.45 16.89 -4.95
N ASP A 189 16.40 17.57 -5.40
CA ASP A 189 15.63 18.51 -4.58
C ASP A 189 15.01 17.79 -3.38
N TYR A 190 14.44 16.59 -3.60
CA TYR A 190 13.91 15.76 -2.52
C TYR A 190 15.00 15.38 -1.51
N VAL A 191 16.13 14.84 -1.96
CA VAL A 191 17.24 14.46 -1.05
C VAL A 191 17.79 15.66 -0.28
N THR A 192 17.85 16.80 -0.91
CA THR A 192 18.32 18.04 -0.26
C THR A 192 17.34 18.50 0.81
N SER A 193 16.03 18.42 0.54
CA SER A 193 15.01 18.77 1.53
C SER A 193 15.01 17.80 2.71
N GLU A 194 15.16 16.50 2.46
CA GLU A 194 15.22 15.47 3.51
C GLU A 194 16.45 15.63 4.42
N THR A 195 17.58 16.05 3.86
CA THR A 195 18.78 16.32 4.69
C THR A 195 18.62 17.57 5.57
N ALA A 196 17.80 18.53 5.14
CA ALA A 196 17.47 19.72 5.93
C ALA A 196 16.38 19.46 6.98
N PHE A 197 15.41 18.58 6.66
CA PHE A 197 14.24 18.26 7.49
C PHE A 197 14.02 16.75 7.52
N ALA A 198 14.96 16.02 8.14
CA ALA A 198 14.89 14.56 8.19
C ALA A 198 13.58 14.07 8.84
N GLU A 199 12.81 13.24 8.12
CA GLU A 199 11.68 12.53 8.72
C GLU A 199 12.20 11.60 9.83
N ILE A 200 11.62 11.72 11.00
CA ILE A 200 11.88 10.79 12.09
C ILE A 200 10.89 9.63 11.95
N ASP A 201 11.39 8.43 11.71
CA ASP A 201 10.58 7.21 11.87
C ASP A 201 10.24 7.05 13.36
N LEU A 202 9.08 7.56 13.75
CA LEU A 202 8.60 7.55 15.12
C LEU A 202 8.52 6.12 15.67
N ASP A 203 8.12 5.14 14.85
CA ASP A 203 8.02 3.73 15.26
C ASP A 203 9.42 3.15 15.57
N GLN A 204 10.41 3.48 14.75
CA GLN A 204 11.80 3.10 15.00
C GLN A 204 12.36 3.82 16.23
N LEU A 205 12.12 5.12 16.37
CA LEU A 205 12.58 5.90 17.52
C LEU A 205 12.00 5.34 18.83
N LEU A 206 10.69 5.10 18.87
CA LEU A 206 10.02 4.58 20.06
C LEU A 206 10.48 3.17 20.46
N ARG A 207 10.92 2.35 19.50
CA ARG A 207 11.53 1.05 19.80
C ARG A 207 12.90 1.16 20.49
N THR A 208 13.58 2.30 20.36
CA THR A 208 14.88 2.54 21.04
C THR A 208 14.72 3.08 22.46
N VAL A 209 13.53 3.55 22.83
CA VAL A 209 13.22 4.07 24.17
C VAL A 209 12.40 3.03 24.92
N PRO A 210 12.97 2.36 25.92
CA PRO A 210 12.27 1.34 26.69
C PRO A 210 10.98 1.90 27.32
N GLY A 211 9.87 1.17 27.17
CA GLY A 211 8.57 1.58 27.74
C GLY A 211 7.78 2.59 26.92
N ALA A 212 8.40 3.34 26.00
CA ALA A 212 7.69 4.30 25.16
C ALA A 212 6.98 3.63 23.99
N GLY A 213 5.87 4.22 23.54
CA GLY A 213 5.12 3.71 22.41
C GLY A 213 3.94 4.58 22.01
N VAL A 214 3.25 4.13 20.97
CA VAL A 214 1.99 4.70 20.49
C VAL A 214 0.85 3.78 20.91
N LEU A 215 -0.22 4.35 21.43
CA LEU A 215 -1.41 3.62 21.86
C LEU A 215 -2.63 4.19 21.14
N SER A 216 -3.48 3.33 20.59
CA SER A 216 -4.76 3.71 20.04
C SER A 216 -5.89 3.38 21.03
N LEU A 217 -6.74 4.36 21.34
CA LEU A 217 -7.93 4.20 22.16
C LEU A 217 -9.17 4.31 21.27
N GLN A 218 -9.92 3.22 21.15
CA GLN A 218 -11.19 3.21 20.42
C GLN A 218 -12.32 3.58 21.37
N ILE A 219 -12.98 4.71 21.15
CA ILE A 219 -14.05 5.25 22.04
C ILE A 219 -15.24 4.30 22.10
N ARG A 220 -15.55 3.55 21.04
CA ARG A 220 -16.62 2.53 21.02
C ARG A 220 -16.47 1.45 22.10
N ASN A 221 -15.25 1.17 22.53
CA ASN A 221 -14.97 0.22 23.61
C ASN A 221 -15.13 0.85 25.01
N HIS A 222 -15.40 2.15 25.06
CA HIS A 222 -15.48 2.95 26.27
C HIS A 222 -16.66 3.93 26.18
N PRO A 223 -17.94 3.45 26.17
CA PRO A 223 -19.11 4.27 25.94
C PRO A 223 -19.28 5.45 26.92
N VAL A 224 -18.72 5.32 28.12
CA VAL A 224 -18.69 6.36 29.15
C VAL A 224 -18.01 7.66 28.70
N LEU A 225 -17.11 7.56 27.70
CA LEU A 225 -16.38 8.72 27.15
C LEU A 225 -17.13 9.43 26.03
N VAL A 226 -18.21 8.84 25.52
CA VAL A 226 -18.99 9.45 24.42
C VAL A 226 -19.67 10.71 24.91
N GLY A 227 -19.50 11.80 24.15
CA GLY A 227 -20.03 13.13 24.52
C GLY A 227 -19.19 13.89 25.54
N GLN A 228 -18.13 13.30 26.09
CA GLN A 228 -17.20 13.99 26.96
C GLN A 228 -16.19 14.80 26.14
N PRO A 229 -15.70 15.94 26.64
CA PRO A 229 -14.61 16.67 26.01
C PRO A 229 -13.30 15.86 26.11
N LEU A 230 -12.41 16.02 25.14
CA LEU A 230 -11.11 15.35 25.13
C LEU A 230 -10.32 15.61 26.44
N ALA A 231 -10.41 16.83 26.96
CA ALA A 231 -9.81 17.23 28.25
C ALA A 231 -10.23 16.34 29.43
N SER A 232 -11.37 15.64 29.37
CA SER A 232 -11.81 14.74 30.43
C SER A 232 -10.92 13.51 30.61
N LEU A 233 -10.09 13.20 29.60
CA LEU A 233 -9.09 12.13 29.65
C LEU A 233 -7.82 12.55 30.40
N PHE A 234 -7.63 13.85 30.65
CA PHE A 234 -6.43 14.40 31.26
C PHE A 234 -6.69 14.80 32.71
N LYS A 235 -5.77 14.43 33.58
CA LYS A 235 -5.78 14.90 34.98
C LYS A 235 -4.77 16.03 35.16
N PRO A 236 -4.92 16.86 36.19
CA PRO A 236 -4.03 18.01 36.46
C PRO A 236 -2.53 17.70 36.54
N ASN A 237 -2.14 16.42 36.64
CA ASN A 237 -0.73 15.99 36.72
C ASN A 237 -0.40 14.87 35.74
N VAL A 238 -1.25 14.59 34.77
CA VAL A 238 -1.04 13.53 33.77
C VAL A 238 -1.31 14.11 32.39
N ASP A 239 -0.23 14.38 31.70
CA ASP A 239 -0.27 14.85 30.31
C ASP A 239 -0.23 13.61 29.41
N ILE A 240 -1.39 13.25 28.83
CA ILE A 240 -1.48 12.23 27.79
C ILE A 240 -1.46 12.94 26.46
N PRO A 241 -0.33 12.96 25.74
CA PRO A 241 -0.29 13.64 24.46
C PRO A 241 -1.13 12.86 23.44
N VAL A 242 -2.27 13.45 23.05
CA VAL A 242 -3.08 12.99 21.92
C VAL A 242 -2.63 13.76 20.69
N PHE A 243 -1.90 13.12 19.81
CA PHE A 243 -1.42 13.82 18.63
C PHE A 243 -2.37 13.75 17.43
N ALA A 244 -3.31 12.79 17.42
CA ALA A 244 -4.31 12.69 16.38
C ALA A 244 -5.59 11.99 16.88
N LEU A 245 -6.71 12.34 16.24
CA LEU A 245 -8.00 11.67 16.37
C LEU A 245 -8.48 11.26 14.98
N SER A 246 -8.79 9.96 14.79
CA SER A 246 -9.44 9.47 13.59
C SER A 246 -10.94 9.50 13.75
N ARG A 247 -11.64 10.22 12.84
CA ARG A 247 -13.10 10.35 12.76
C ARG A 247 -13.52 10.33 11.30
N ASP A 248 -14.53 9.56 10.95
CA ASP A 248 -15.12 9.50 9.61
C ASP A 248 -14.05 9.32 8.49
N ASN A 249 -13.09 8.42 8.71
CA ASN A 249 -11.95 8.15 7.81
C ASN A 249 -10.99 9.33 7.59
N SER A 250 -11.09 10.37 8.40
CA SER A 250 -10.20 11.56 8.40
C SER A 250 -9.39 11.62 9.68
N LEU A 251 -8.16 12.15 9.58
CA LEU A 251 -7.29 12.40 10.73
C LEU A 251 -7.35 13.87 11.10
N LEU A 252 -7.74 14.15 12.34
CA LEU A 252 -7.65 15.47 12.97
C LEU A 252 -6.35 15.49 13.79
N TRP A 253 -5.39 16.29 13.34
CA TRP A 253 -4.12 16.47 14.04
C TRP A 253 -4.25 17.48 15.17
N ASN A 254 -3.60 17.19 16.30
CA ASN A 254 -3.63 18.03 17.50
C ASN A 254 -5.06 18.47 17.85
N PRO A 255 -5.97 17.52 18.13
CA PRO A 255 -7.36 17.85 18.43
C PRO A 255 -7.44 18.76 19.66
N SER A 256 -8.38 19.73 19.62
CA SER A 256 -8.62 20.65 20.75
C SER A 256 -9.10 19.87 21.97
N ASP A 257 -8.70 20.31 23.16
CA ASP A 257 -9.13 19.77 24.45
C ASP A 257 -10.65 19.82 24.66
N GLU A 258 -11.31 20.78 24.02
CA GLU A 258 -12.77 20.96 24.07
C GLU A 258 -13.53 20.03 23.10
N LEU A 259 -12.80 19.31 22.24
CA LEU A 259 -13.42 18.44 21.25
C LEU A 259 -14.23 17.32 21.94
N GLN A 260 -15.52 17.24 21.65
CA GLN A 260 -16.38 16.19 22.18
C GLN A 260 -16.15 14.88 21.44
N LEU A 261 -15.93 13.81 22.21
CA LEU A 261 -15.67 12.47 21.72
C LEU A 261 -16.95 11.82 21.19
N ARG A 262 -16.83 11.11 20.06
CA ARG A 262 -17.93 10.35 19.43
C ARG A 262 -17.64 8.85 19.48
N TYR A 263 -18.69 8.07 19.34
CA TYR A 263 -18.63 6.60 19.47
C TYR A 263 -17.59 5.95 18.55
N GLU A 264 -17.47 6.40 17.30
CA GLU A 264 -16.53 5.81 16.31
C GLU A 264 -15.11 6.43 16.34
N ASP A 265 -14.84 7.36 17.23
CA ASP A 265 -13.53 8.00 17.33
C ASP A 265 -12.45 7.02 17.76
N VAL A 266 -11.27 7.20 17.19
CA VAL A 266 -10.04 6.53 17.61
C VAL A 266 -8.99 7.58 17.95
N LEU A 267 -8.62 7.68 19.22
CA LEU A 267 -7.53 8.54 19.68
C LEU A 267 -6.20 7.85 19.47
N ILE A 268 -5.20 8.61 19.06
CA ILE A 268 -3.83 8.16 18.89
C ILE A 268 -2.96 8.96 19.88
N CYS A 269 -2.46 8.26 20.89
CA CYS A 269 -1.68 8.81 22.00
C CYS A 269 -0.25 8.28 21.95
N TYR A 270 0.72 9.04 22.41
CA TYR A 270 2.10 8.58 22.54
C TYR A 270 2.66 8.91 23.92
N GLY A 271 3.64 8.15 24.37
CA GLY A 271 4.30 8.35 25.66
C GLY A 271 4.79 7.05 26.28
N GLU A 272 5.04 7.08 27.58
CA GLU A 272 5.36 5.89 28.36
C GLU A 272 4.11 4.99 28.49
N LEU A 273 4.18 3.76 27.99
CA LEU A 273 2.99 2.88 27.81
C LEU A 273 2.32 2.50 29.14
N THR A 274 3.08 2.38 30.21
CA THR A 274 2.54 2.04 31.55
C THR A 274 1.78 3.23 32.11
N GLU A 275 2.33 4.42 31.99
CA GLU A 275 1.68 5.67 32.40
C GLU A 275 0.41 5.92 31.58
N LEU A 276 0.49 5.82 30.25
CA LEU A 276 -0.66 5.96 29.35
C LEU A 276 -1.80 5.02 29.73
N ARG A 277 -1.51 3.74 29.95
CA ARG A 277 -2.53 2.75 30.32
C ARG A 277 -3.12 3.01 31.69
N THR A 278 -2.33 3.44 32.64
CA THR A 278 -2.78 3.77 34.00
C THR A 278 -3.69 4.97 33.98
N SER A 279 -3.29 6.03 33.29
CA SER A 279 -4.04 7.28 33.16
C SER A 279 -5.37 7.08 32.44
N LEU A 280 -5.36 6.35 31.33
CA LEU A 280 -6.57 6.00 30.59
C LEU A 280 -7.55 5.18 31.44
N ARG A 281 -7.06 4.17 32.19
CA ARG A 281 -7.90 3.39 33.11
C ARG A 281 -8.52 4.28 34.18
N GLN A 282 -7.75 5.19 34.76
CA GLN A 282 -8.22 6.07 35.81
C GLN A 282 -9.27 7.07 35.25
N ALA A 283 -9.04 7.66 34.07
CA ALA A 283 -10.01 8.55 33.43
C ALA A 283 -11.36 7.86 33.20
N MET A 284 -11.35 6.55 32.85
CA MET A 284 -12.57 5.76 32.67
C MET A 284 -13.32 5.50 34.00
N LEU A 285 -12.62 5.42 35.13
CA LEU A 285 -13.23 5.20 36.44
C LEU A 285 -13.84 6.47 37.02
N ASP A 286 -13.32 7.63 36.66
CA ASP A 286 -13.71 8.92 37.24
C ASP A 286 -14.90 9.59 36.51
N VAL A 287 -15.37 9.04 35.39
CA VAL A 287 -16.56 9.57 34.71
C VAL A 287 -17.83 9.17 35.48
N PRO A 288 -18.67 10.10 35.92
CA PRO A 288 -19.90 9.80 36.66
C PRO A 288 -20.82 8.86 35.87
N GLN A 289 -21.29 7.79 36.48
CA GLN A 289 -22.18 6.78 35.88
C GLN A 289 -23.59 7.31 35.47
N LYS A 290 -23.85 8.61 35.47
CA LYS A 290 -25.15 9.22 35.20
C LYS A 290 -25.56 9.36 33.72
N ALA A 291 -24.84 8.75 32.78
CA ALA A 291 -25.09 8.90 31.35
C ALA A 291 -25.69 7.67 30.67
N PHE A 292 -26.23 6.69 31.38
CA PHE A 292 -26.85 5.52 30.78
C PHE A 292 -28.37 5.53 30.85
N ASP A 293 -29.02 6.56 30.28
CA ASP A 293 -30.38 6.40 29.76
C ASP A 293 -30.27 6.22 28.23
N VAL A 294 -30.07 5.01 27.81
CA VAL A 294 -30.30 4.59 26.43
C VAL A 294 -31.84 4.64 26.25
N PRO A 295 -32.40 5.46 25.35
CA PRO A 295 -33.82 5.36 25.04
C PRO A 295 -34.09 3.98 24.50
N ALA A 296 -34.97 3.23 25.15
CA ALA A 296 -35.48 1.94 24.71
C ALA A 296 -36.01 2.12 23.27
N SER A 297 -35.52 1.28 22.35
CA SER A 297 -36.07 1.16 21.02
C SER A 297 -37.57 0.86 21.13
N GLU A 298 -38.41 1.78 20.61
CA GLU A 298 -39.82 1.52 20.36
C GLU A 298 -39.90 0.29 19.41
N GLU A 299 -40.34 -0.83 19.97
CA GLU A 299 -40.88 -1.94 19.21
C GLU A 299 -42.16 -1.43 18.50
N THR A 300 -42.03 -1.19 17.21
CA THR A 300 -43.19 -0.96 16.35
C THR A 300 -43.80 -2.30 16.03
N ASN A 301 -44.82 -2.67 16.82
CA ASN A 301 -45.84 -3.62 16.41
C ASN A 301 -46.78 -2.93 15.40
N ALA A 302 -46.80 -3.37 14.15
CA ALA A 302 -47.96 -3.47 13.27
C ALA A 302 -47.57 -4.28 12.00
#